data_c681d9e86e8c8306296981510eda2865
#
_entry.id   c681d9e86e8c8306296981510eda2865
#
_cell.length_a   1.000
_cell.length_b   1.000
_cell.length_c   1.000
_cell.angle_alpha   90.00
_cell.angle_beta   90.00
_cell.angle_gamma   90.00
#
_symmetry.space_group_name_H-M   'P 1'
#
loop_
_entity.id
_entity.type
_entity.pdbx_description
1 polymer ?
#
loop_
_entity_poly.entity_id
_entity_poly.type
_entity_poly.pdbx_seq_one_letter_code
_entity_poly.pdbx_strand_id
1 'polypeptide(L)'
;MWLKYADVEMKNKFINHARNVWDRAVTLLPRIDQLWYKYIHMEEMLGNVAGARQIYERWMSWEPDQQAWLSYIKFELRYNEIERARGIFERFVKCQPKVGSWIRFAKFEMKNGEISRARNCYERAVDLLADDEEAEQLFVAFAEFEEKCKESERARCIYKFALDHIPKGRAEDLYRKFVAFEKQYGDREGIEDAIVGKRRFQYEEEVRKNPLNYDSWFDYIRLEESVGSKARIREVYERAIANVPPAAEKRYWQRYIYLW
;
A
#
# COMPACT_ATOMS: atom_id res chain seq x y z
N MET A 1 -22.05 -1.52 -32.28
CA MET A 1 -23.41 -1.19 -32.77
C MET A 1 -24.12 -0.24 -31.79
N TRP A 2 -24.31 -0.55 -30.52
CA TRP A 2 -25.00 0.27 -29.52
C TRP A 2 -24.50 1.72 -29.43
N LEU A 3 -23.17 1.94 -29.36
CA LEU A 3 -22.58 3.29 -29.32
C LEU A 3 -23.00 4.16 -30.48
N LYS A 4 -22.89 3.64 -31.71
CA LYS A 4 -23.28 4.39 -32.93
C LYS A 4 -24.77 4.69 -32.94
N TYR A 5 -25.61 3.77 -32.49
CA TYR A 5 -27.05 3.96 -32.44
C TYR A 5 -27.45 5.08 -31.48
N ALA A 6 -26.93 5.01 -30.23
CA ALA A 6 -27.19 6.06 -29.25
C ALA A 6 -26.65 7.45 -29.72
N ASP A 7 -25.48 7.50 -30.34
CA ASP A 7 -24.92 8.75 -30.89
C ASP A 7 -25.83 9.35 -31.99
N VAL A 8 -26.43 8.52 -32.83
CA VAL A 8 -27.39 9.01 -33.89
C VAL A 8 -28.63 9.58 -33.19
N GLU A 9 -29.21 8.91 -32.22
CA GLU A 9 -30.38 9.41 -31.50
C GLU A 9 -30.08 10.73 -30.77
N MET A 10 -28.89 10.86 -30.17
CA MET A 10 -28.46 12.10 -29.53
C MET A 10 -28.26 13.24 -30.51
N LYS A 11 -27.64 13.00 -31.68
CA LYS A 11 -27.49 14.01 -32.75
C LYS A 11 -28.84 14.52 -33.25
N ASN A 12 -29.81 13.65 -33.30
CA ASN A 12 -31.17 13.98 -33.73
C ASN A 12 -32.04 14.55 -32.57
N LYS A 13 -31.46 14.77 -31.39
CA LYS A 13 -32.13 15.28 -30.19
C LYS A 13 -33.25 14.38 -29.65
N PHE A 14 -33.26 13.10 -30.02
CA PHE A 14 -34.21 12.10 -29.48
C PHE A 14 -33.70 11.51 -28.16
N ILE A 15 -33.65 12.35 -27.11
CA ILE A 15 -33.03 12.02 -25.81
C ILE A 15 -33.64 10.77 -25.18
N ASN A 16 -34.99 10.64 -25.22
CA ASN A 16 -35.65 9.49 -24.62
C ASN A 16 -35.37 8.18 -25.38
N HIS A 17 -35.23 8.27 -26.69
CA HIS A 17 -34.79 7.12 -27.51
C HIS A 17 -33.36 6.73 -27.18
N ALA A 18 -32.44 7.68 -27.06
CA ALA A 18 -31.07 7.42 -26.65
C ALA A 18 -31.00 6.77 -25.27
N ARG A 19 -31.81 7.22 -24.29
CA ARG A 19 -31.92 6.59 -22.98
C ARG A 19 -32.35 5.13 -23.08
N ASN A 20 -33.40 4.85 -23.85
CA ASN A 20 -33.87 3.48 -24.08
C ASN A 20 -32.79 2.60 -24.72
N VAL A 21 -32.02 3.14 -25.65
CA VAL A 21 -30.90 2.42 -26.28
C VAL A 21 -29.82 2.09 -25.25
N TRP A 22 -29.41 3.06 -24.42
CA TRP A 22 -28.45 2.85 -23.37
C TRP A 22 -28.94 1.87 -22.29
N ASP A 23 -30.17 1.98 -21.82
CA ASP A 23 -30.76 1.06 -20.85
C ASP A 23 -30.73 -0.39 -21.33
N ARG A 24 -31.10 -0.61 -22.60
CA ARG A 24 -31.02 -1.93 -23.22
C ARG A 24 -29.58 -2.40 -23.35
N ALA A 25 -28.66 -1.52 -23.73
CA ALA A 25 -27.25 -1.86 -23.89
C ALA A 25 -26.59 -2.31 -22.58
N VAL A 26 -26.80 -1.57 -21.48
CA VAL A 26 -26.21 -1.92 -20.17
C VAL A 26 -26.89 -3.11 -19.54
N THR A 27 -28.17 -3.35 -19.82
CA THR A 27 -28.91 -4.53 -19.35
C THR A 27 -28.43 -5.81 -20.05
N LEU A 28 -28.19 -5.76 -21.35
CA LEU A 28 -27.74 -6.91 -22.12
C LEU A 28 -26.23 -7.18 -21.95
N LEU A 29 -25.43 -6.14 -21.74
CA LEU A 29 -23.97 -6.20 -21.69
C LEU A 29 -23.42 -5.50 -20.45
N PRO A 30 -23.78 -5.91 -19.22
CA PRO A 30 -23.47 -5.20 -17.98
C PRO A 30 -21.96 -5.21 -17.64
N ARG A 31 -21.19 -6.09 -18.24
CA ARG A 31 -19.72 -6.21 -18.02
C ARG A 31 -18.89 -5.32 -18.96
N ILE A 32 -19.53 -4.52 -19.82
CA ILE A 32 -18.83 -3.59 -20.71
C ILE A 32 -18.87 -2.18 -20.12
N ASP A 33 -17.83 -1.80 -19.39
CA ASP A 33 -17.72 -0.53 -18.66
C ASP A 33 -17.90 0.70 -19.57
N GLN A 34 -17.44 0.61 -20.82
CA GLN A 34 -17.56 1.69 -21.79
C GLN A 34 -19.02 2.12 -22.04
N LEU A 35 -19.99 1.19 -21.97
CA LEU A 35 -21.41 1.50 -22.14
C LEU A 35 -21.93 2.34 -20.97
N TRP A 36 -21.55 1.97 -19.75
CA TRP A 36 -21.90 2.70 -18.55
C TRP A 36 -21.30 4.11 -18.53
N TYR A 37 -20.02 4.25 -18.85
CA TYR A 37 -19.35 5.55 -18.91
C TYR A 37 -20.03 6.48 -19.93
N LYS A 38 -20.39 5.99 -21.11
CA LYS A 38 -21.05 6.78 -22.15
C LYS A 38 -22.47 7.16 -21.75
N TYR A 39 -23.20 6.26 -21.12
CA TYR A 39 -24.55 6.55 -20.64
C TYR A 39 -24.51 7.63 -19.55
N ILE A 40 -23.65 7.48 -18.56
CA ILE A 40 -23.45 8.47 -17.48
C ILE A 40 -23.06 9.83 -18.08
N HIS A 41 -22.10 9.84 -18.99
CA HIS A 41 -21.64 11.06 -19.65
C HIS A 41 -22.78 11.77 -20.38
N MET A 42 -23.65 11.04 -21.06
CA MET A 42 -24.83 11.60 -21.70
C MET A 42 -25.75 12.31 -20.68
N GLU A 43 -26.09 11.66 -19.58
CA GLU A 43 -26.93 12.27 -18.54
C GLU A 43 -26.26 13.50 -17.89
N GLU A 44 -24.95 13.46 -17.67
CA GLU A 44 -24.18 14.60 -17.19
C GLU A 44 -24.23 15.79 -18.16
N MET A 45 -24.06 15.54 -19.46
CA MET A 45 -24.16 16.57 -20.51
C MET A 45 -25.56 17.20 -20.59
N LEU A 46 -26.59 16.44 -20.24
CA LEU A 46 -27.98 16.92 -20.16
C LEU A 46 -28.31 17.63 -18.84
N GLY A 47 -27.34 17.74 -17.93
CA GLY A 47 -27.56 18.31 -16.60
C GLY A 47 -28.37 17.43 -15.65
N ASN A 48 -28.63 16.17 -16.04
CA ASN A 48 -29.42 15.23 -15.22
C ASN A 48 -28.53 14.47 -14.23
N VAL A 49 -28.03 15.20 -13.22
CA VAL A 49 -27.15 14.64 -12.17
C VAL A 49 -27.82 13.48 -11.42
N ALA A 50 -29.13 13.59 -11.15
CA ALA A 50 -29.86 12.52 -10.46
C ALA A 50 -29.96 11.24 -11.32
N GLY A 51 -30.17 11.36 -12.63
CA GLY A 51 -30.16 10.23 -13.55
C GLY A 51 -28.78 9.59 -13.67
N ALA A 52 -27.71 10.39 -13.81
CA ALA A 52 -26.35 9.88 -13.82
C ALA A 52 -26.03 9.09 -12.54
N ARG A 53 -26.46 9.58 -11.38
CA ARG A 53 -26.29 8.91 -10.09
C ARG A 53 -27.02 7.56 -10.04
N GLN A 54 -28.26 7.48 -10.53
CA GLN A 54 -29.00 6.21 -10.60
C GLN A 54 -28.29 5.18 -11.50
N ILE A 55 -27.67 5.63 -12.60
CA ILE A 55 -26.92 4.75 -13.49
C ILE A 55 -25.67 4.23 -12.78
N TYR A 56 -24.93 5.07 -12.05
CA TYR A 56 -23.81 4.63 -11.23
C TYR A 56 -24.25 3.59 -10.20
N GLU A 57 -25.34 3.81 -9.46
CA GLU A 57 -25.83 2.85 -8.46
C GLU A 57 -26.17 1.49 -9.08
N ARG A 58 -26.82 1.48 -10.25
CA ARG A 58 -27.07 0.25 -11.01
C ARG A 58 -25.77 -0.43 -11.44
N TRP A 59 -24.77 0.35 -11.88
CA TRP A 59 -23.48 -0.21 -12.26
C TRP A 59 -22.74 -0.82 -11.07
N MET A 60 -22.71 -0.13 -9.92
CA MET A 60 -22.07 -0.61 -8.69
C MET A 60 -22.67 -1.93 -8.18
N SER A 61 -23.95 -2.24 -8.49
CA SER A 61 -24.57 -3.53 -8.14
C SER A 61 -23.94 -4.73 -8.86
N TRP A 62 -23.18 -4.49 -9.92
CA TRP A 62 -22.42 -5.51 -10.66
C TRP A 62 -21.00 -5.70 -10.17
N GLU A 63 -20.62 -5.00 -9.10
CA GLU A 63 -19.25 -5.02 -8.52
C GLU A 63 -18.17 -4.84 -9.59
N PRO A 64 -18.17 -3.70 -10.32
CA PRO A 64 -17.23 -3.44 -11.39
C PRO A 64 -15.80 -3.29 -10.85
N ASP A 65 -14.86 -3.02 -11.77
CA ASP A 65 -13.46 -2.80 -11.42
C ASP A 65 -13.23 -1.53 -10.56
N GLN A 66 -12.03 -1.39 -10.05
CA GLN A 66 -11.61 -0.25 -9.24
C GLN A 66 -11.84 1.10 -9.95
N GLN A 67 -11.65 1.17 -11.26
CA GLN A 67 -11.77 2.42 -12.01
C GLN A 67 -13.21 2.94 -12.04
N ALA A 68 -14.18 2.05 -12.08
CA ALA A 68 -15.59 2.40 -12.01
C ALA A 68 -15.96 3.02 -10.66
N TRP A 69 -15.51 2.43 -9.55
CA TRP A 69 -15.70 2.98 -8.21
C TRP A 69 -15.08 4.37 -8.06
N LEU A 70 -13.83 4.52 -8.52
CA LEU A 70 -13.13 5.82 -8.50
C LEU A 70 -13.79 6.87 -9.39
N SER A 71 -14.39 6.45 -10.51
CA SER A 71 -15.16 7.33 -11.39
C SER A 71 -16.40 7.88 -10.68
N TYR A 72 -17.13 7.01 -9.96
CA TYR A 72 -18.30 7.43 -9.19
C TYR A 72 -17.92 8.38 -8.06
N ILE A 73 -16.86 8.08 -7.32
CA ILE A 73 -16.34 8.96 -6.26
C ILE A 73 -15.98 10.34 -6.84
N LYS A 74 -15.23 10.38 -7.96
CA LYS A 74 -14.88 11.63 -8.65
C LYS A 74 -16.12 12.39 -9.12
N PHE A 75 -17.16 11.70 -9.57
CA PHE A 75 -18.42 12.31 -9.95
C PHE A 75 -19.06 13.02 -8.76
N GLU A 76 -19.25 12.38 -7.62
CA GLU A 76 -19.83 13.03 -6.43
C GLU A 76 -18.98 14.19 -5.92
N LEU A 77 -17.66 14.07 -5.99
CA LEU A 77 -16.74 15.16 -5.60
C LEU A 77 -16.84 16.39 -6.52
N ARG A 78 -17.11 16.21 -7.82
CA ARG A 78 -17.37 17.35 -8.74
C ARG A 78 -18.61 18.15 -8.33
N TYR A 79 -19.59 17.48 -7.74
CA TYR A 79 -20.82 18.10 -7.24
C TYR A 79 -20.73 18.48 -5.75
N ASN A 80 -19.53 18.42 -5.17
CA ASN A 80 -19.27 18.75 -3.75
C ASN A 80 -20.06 17.91 -2.74
N GLU A 81 -20.43 16.69 -3.10
CA GLU A 81 -21.19 15.73 -2.29
C GLU A 81 -20.24 14.83 -1.49
N ILE A 82 -19.53 15.43 -0.51
CA ILE A 82 -18.47 14.76 0.26
C ILE A 82 -18.99 13.52 1.01
N GLU A 83 -20.16 13.64 1.67
CA GLU A 83 -20.74 12.52 2.44
C GLU A 83 -21.17 11.35 1.54
N ARG A 84 -21.63 11.65 0.34
CA ARG A 84 -21.94 10.60 -0.66
C ARG A 84 -20.67 9.92 -1.13
N ALA A 85 -19.65 10.68 -1.47
CA ALA A 85 -18.35 10.14 -1.84
C ALA A 85 -17.77 9.24 -0.75
N ARG A 86 -17.91 9.61 0.52
CA ARG A 86 -17.52 8.80 1.68
C ARG A 86 -18.29 7.48 1.72
N GLY A 87 -19.60 7.51 1.59
CA GLY A 87 -20.44 6.31 1.55
C GLY A 87 -20.04 5.36 0.40
N ILE A 88 -19.64 5.91 -0.74
CA ILE A 88 -19.15 5.12 -1.87
C ILE A 88 -17.77 4.50 -1.54
N PHE A 89 -16.86 5.23 -0.89
CA PHE A 89 -15.60 4.67 -0.44
C PHE A 89 -15.79 3.50 0.54
N GLU A 90 -16.70 3.62 1.51
CA GLU A 90 -17.03 2.53 2.45
C GLU A 90 -17.51 1.26 1.73
N ARG A 91 -18.32 1.41 0.70
CA ARG A 91 -18.77 0.29 -0.14
C ARG A 91 -17.62 -0.27 -0.97
N PHE A 92 -16.79 0.61 -1.54
CA PHE A 92 -15.65 0.24 -2.37
C PHE A 92 -14.64 -0.63 -1.62
N VAL A 93 -14.22 -0.21 -0.41
CA VAL A 93 -13.26 -0.98 0.39
C VAL A 93 -13.83 -2.30 0.92
N LYS A 94 -15.15 -2.42 1.04
CA LYS A 94 -15.82 -3.69 1.37
C LYS A 94 -15.85 -4.65 0.18
N CYS A 95 -16.14 -4.14 -1.02
CA CYS A 95 -16.17 -4.95 -2.24
C CYS A 95 -14.77 -5.33 -2.72
N GLN A 96 -13.80 -4.45 -2.54
CA GLN A 96 -12.42 -4.64 -2.98
C GLN A 96 -11.45 -4.24 -1.85
N PRO A 97 -11.25 -5.11 -0.85
CA PRO A 97 -10.39 -4.85 0.30
C PRO A 97 -8.89 -4.95 -0.07
N LYS A 98 -8.42 -4.04 -0.91
CA LYS A 98 -7.01 -3.95 -1.33
C LYS A 98 -6.31 -2.81 -0.62
N VAL A 99 -5.01 -2.96 -0.36
CA VAL A 99 -4.15 -1.93 0.23
C VAL A 99 -4.33 -0.57 -0.46
N GLY A 100 -4.25 -0.55 -1.79
CA GLY A 100 -4.43 0.68 -2.58
C GLY A 100 -5.80 1.35 -2.41
N SER A 101 -6.88 0.58 -2.18
CA SER A 101 -8.23 1.11 -1.96
C SER A 101 -8.32 1.84 -0.62
N TRP A 102 -7.81 1.24 0.44
CA TRP A 102 -7.77 1.82 1.77
C TRP A 102 -6.90 3.07 1.86
N ILE A 103 -5.71 3.04 1.24
CA ILE A 103 -4.82 4.22 1.18
C ILE A 103 -5.52 5.39 0.47
N ARG A 104 -6.27 5.14 -0.61
CA ARG A 104 -7.04 6.19 -1.28
C ARG A 104 -8.15 6.74 -0.41
N PHE A 105 -8.85 5.89 0.33
CA PHE A 105 -9.88 6.32 1.25
C PHE A 105 -9.30 7.19 2.38
N ALA A 106 -8.22 6.74 3.02
CA ALA A 106 -7.55 7.52 4.06
C ALA A 106 -7.04 8.89 3.53
N LYS A 107 -6.44 8.93 2.33
CA LYS A 107 -6.02 10.17 1.68
C LYS A 107 -7.20 11.11 1.37
N PHE A 108 -8.35 10.56 1.00
CA PHE A 108 -9.58 11.34 0.81
C PHE A 108 -10.03 11.99 2.11
N GLU A 109 -10.11 11.24 3.22
CA GLU A 109 -10.48 11.79 4.53
C GLU A 109 -9.47 12.84 5.01
N MET A 110 -8.18 12.58 4.85
CA MET A 110 -7.13 13.56 5.17
C MET A 110 -7.29 14.86 4.37
N LYS A 111 -7.59 14.77 3.07
CA LYS A 111 -7.80 15.95 2.21
C LYS A 111 -9.00 16.78 2.65
N ASN A 112 -10.01 16.16 3.22
CA ASN A 112 -11.19 16.82 3.76
C ASN A 112 -11.00 17.32 5.21
N GLY A 113 -9.81 17.18 5.79
CA GLY A 113 -9.50 17.63 7.15
C GLY A 113 -9.95 16.66 8.26
N GLU A 114 -10.48 15.49 7.90
CA GLU A 114 -11.00 14.48 8.83
C GLU A 114 -9.89 13.52 9.29
N ILE A 115 -8.93 14.05 10.08
CA ILE A 115 -7.74 13.33 10.54
C ILE A 115 -8.12 12.04 11.30
N SER A 116 -9.09 12.11 12.20
CA SER A 116 -9.52 10.95 13.00
C SER A 116 -10.11 9.84 12.12
N ARG A 117 -10.86 10.19 11.08
CA ARG A 117 -11.42 9.23 10.13
C ARG A 117 -10.35 8.63 9.24
N ALA A 118 -9.39 9.45 8.77
CA ALA A 118 -8.24 8.95 8.00
C ALA A 118 -7.43 7.94 8.81
N ARG A 119 -7.18 8.22 10.10
CA ARG A 119 -6.51 7.30 11.02
C ARG A 119 -7.28 5.98 11.16
N ASN A 120 -8.56 6.05 11.42
CA ASN A 120 -9.43 4.86 11.50
C ASN A 120 -9.41 4.03 10.21
N CYS A 121 -9.34 4.66 9.03
CA CYS A 121 -9.18 3.93 7.77
C CYS A 121 -7.87 3.12 7.74
N TYR A 122 -6.75 3.72 8.19
CA TYR A 122 -5.47 3.00 8.26
C TYR A 122 -5.50 1.88 9.30
N GLU A 123 -6.04 2.11 10.49
CA GLU A 123 -6.16 1.10 11.54
C GLU A 123 -6.98 -0.11 11.06
N ARG A 124 -8.16 0.13 10.47
CA ARG A 124 -8.99 -0.93 9.88
C ARG A 124 -8.28 -1.66 8.72
N ALA A 125 -7.50 -0.94 7.93
CA ALA A 125 -6.74 -1.54 6.85
C ALA A 125 -5.63 -2.46 7.39
N VAL A 126 -4.93 -2.06 8.45
CA VAL A 126 -3.92 -2.89 9.12
C VAL A 126 -4.57 -4.15 9.73
N ASP A 127 -5.71 -4.02 10.40
CA ASP A 127 -6.43 -5.17 10.97
C ASP A 127 -6.82 -6.22 9.92
N LEU A 128 -7.08 -5.80 8.68
CA LEU A 128 -7.53 -6.68 7.60
C LEU A 128 -6.41 -7.18 6.68
N LEU A 129 -5.34 -6.40 6.51
CA LEU A 129 -4.35 -6.58 5.44
C LEU A 129 -2.90 -6.56 5.93
N ALA A 130 -2.65 -6.77 7.24
CA ALA A 130 -1.29 -6.79 7.78
C ALA A 130 -0.42 -7.89 7.15
N ASP A 131 -1.02 -9.01 6.75
CA ASP A 131 -0.35 -10.17 6.13
C ASP A 131 -0.40 -10.15 4.59
N ASP A 132 -0.96 -9.10 3.97
CA ASP A 132 -1.05 -8.97 2.52
C ASP A 132 0.34 -8.79 1.88
N GLU A 133 0.46 -9.16 0.61
CA GLU A 133 1.72 -8.97 -0.14
C GLU A 133 2.12 -7.49 -0.26
N GLU A 134 1.15 -6.58 -0.28
CA GLU A 134 1.36 -5.13 -0.37
C GLU A 134 1.36 -4.45 1.01
N ALA A 135 1.39 -5.20 2.14
CA ALA A 135 1.34 -4.65 3.49
C ALA A 135 2.45 -3.62 3.78
N GLU A 136 3.64 -3.78 3.18
CA GLU A 136 4.71 -2.79 3.29
C GLU A 136 4.25 -1.38 2.88
N GLN A 137 3.54 -1.27 1.74
CA GLN A 137 3.03 0.00 1.25
C GLN A 137 1.98 0.60 2.21
N LEU A 138 1.17 -0.24 2.84
CA LEU A 138 0.17 0.19 3.81
C LEU A 138 0.83 0.81 5.05
N PHE A 139 1.81 0.12 5.63
CA PHE A 139 2.52 0.61 6.82
C PHE A 139 3.32 1.88 6.54
N VAL A 140 4.00 1.95 5.40
CA VAL A 140 4.70 3.16 4.97
C VAL A 140 3.72 4.32 4.82
N ALA A 141 2.59 4.12 4.15
CA ALA A 141 1.58 5.17 3.96
C ALA A 141 0.96 5.62 5.29
N PHE A 142 0.76 4.70 6.23
CA PHE A 142 0.24 5.01 7.57
C PHE A 142 1.26 5.81 8.38
N ALA A 143 2.52 5.39 8.42
CA ALA A 143 3.58 6.13 9.11
C ALA A 143 3.78 7.53 8.52
N GLU A 144 3.82 7.69 7.20
CA GLU A 144 3.88 8.99 6.53
C GLU A 144 2.65 9.88 6.82
N PHE A 145 1.48 9.27 7.03
CA PHE A 145 0.29 10.01 7.46
C PHE A 145 0.45 10.56 8.88
N GLU A 146 0.90 9.75 9.85
CA GLU A 146 1.13 10.19 11.23
C GLU A 146 2.26 11.23 11.31
N GLU A 147 3.30 11.10 10.48
CA GLU A 147 4.35 12.10 10.33
C GLU A 147 3.78 13.46 9.89
N LYS A 148 2.91 13.49 8.89
CA LYS A 148 2.23 14.70 8.44
C LYS A 148 1.31 15.30 9.50
N CYS A 149 0.75 14.47 10.37
CA CYS A 149 -0.03 14.90 11.53
C CYS A 149 0.84 15.40 12.69
N LYS A 150 2.18 15.37 12.56
CA LYS A 150 3.18 15.71 13.58
C LYS A 150 3.14 14.75 14.81
N GLU A 151 2.67 13.56 14.61
CA GLU A 151 2.61 12.47 15.60
C GLU A 151 3.82 11.54 15.42
N SER A 152 5.05 12.09 15.63
CA SER A 152 6.30 11.38 15.37
C SER A 152 6.45 10.08 16.16
N GLU A 153 5.99 10.04 17.42
CA GLU A 153 6.06 8.82 18.23
C GLU A 153 5.15 7.71 17.70
N ARG A 154 3.96 8.07 17.21
CA ARG A 154 3.06 7.11 16.55
C ARG A 154 3.66 6.59 15.25
N ALA A 155 4.22 7.48 14.44
CA ALA A 155 4.91 7.07 13.20
C ALA A 155 6.06 6.10 13.50
N ARG A 156 6.87 6.38 14.54
CA ARG A 156 7.95 5.51 15.00
C ARG A 156 7.45 4.13 15.42
N CYS A 157 6.38 4.07 16.21
CA CYS A 157 5.76 2.81 16.62
C CYS A 157 5.27 1.99 15.42
N ILE A 158 4.64 2.65 14.43
CA ILE A 158 4.16 1.99 13.21
C ILE A 158 5.33 1.41 12.41
N TYR A 159 6.42 2.17 12.21
CA TYR A 159 7.61 1.67 11.52
C TYR A 159 8.22 0.47 12.24
N LYS A 160 8.40 0.53 13.56
CA LYS A 160 8.96 -0.58 14.35
C LYS A 160 8.06 -1.82 14.28
N PHE A 161 6.77 -1.65 14.47
CA PHE A 161 5.80 -2.75 14.33
C PHE A 161 5.86 -3.40 12.94
N ALA A 162 5.90 -2.58 11.90
CA ALA A 162 5.98 -3.07 10.53
C ALA A 162 7.28 -3.85 10.25
N LEU A 163 8.42 -3.38 10.78
CA LEU A 163 9.71 -4.05 10.64
C LEU A 163 9.77 -5.40 11.36
N ASP A 164 9.01 -5.55 12.45
CA ASP A 164 8.89 -6.83 13.18
C ASP A 164 7.92 -7.79 12.50
N HIS A 165 6.92 -7.28 11.77
CA HIS A 165 5.82 -8.05 11.21
C HIS A 165 6.06 -8.48 9.75
N ILE A 166 6.60 -7.57 8.93
CA ILE A 166 6.83 -7.83 7.50
C ILE A 166 8.03 -8.75 7.30
N PRO A 167 7.91 -9.80 6.45
CA PRO A 167 9.02 -10.68 6.12
C PRO A 167 10.21 -9.90 5.58
N LYS A 168 11.42 -10.22 6.07
CA LYS A 168 12.67 -9.51 5.74
C LYS A 168 12.92 -9.32 4.24
N GLY A 169 12.55 -10.28 3.39
CA GLY A 169 12.73 -10.16 1.94
C GLY A 169 11.85 -9.10 1.24
N ARG A 170 10.90 -8.47 1.96
CA ARG A 170 9.98 -7.46 1.42
C ARG A 170 10.01 -6.14 2.18
N ALA A 171 10.96 -5.93 3.09
CA ALA A 171 11.01 -4.77 3.99
C ALA A 171 12.06 -3.72 3.58
N GLU A 172 12.57 -3.74 2.33
CA GLU A 172 13.66 -2.84 1.92
C GLU A 172 13.24 -1.38 1.89
N ASP A 173 12.08 -1.07 1.31
CA ASP A 173 11.56 0.30 1.25
C ASP A 173 11.19 0.81 2.65
N LEU A 174 10.62 -0.06 3.47
CA LEU A 174 10.28 0.24 4.86
C LEU A 174 11.51 0.63 5.69
N TYR A 175 12.62 -0.12 5.60
CA TYR A 175 13.88 0.24 6.27
C TYR A 175 14.44 1.56 5.75
N ARG A 176 14.39 1.79 4.43
CA ARG A 176 14.84 3.04 3.83
C ARG A 176 14.06 4.23 4.38
N LYS A 177 12.73 4.11 4.44
CA LYS A 177 11.83 5.14 4.96
C LYS A 177 12.03 5.36 6.46
N PHE A 178 12.16 4.29 7.24
CA PHE A 178 12.41 4.40 8.66
C PHE A 178 13.73 5.11 8.99
N VAL A 179 14.82 4.78 8.30
CA VAL A 179 16.10 5.50 8.48
C VAL A 179 15.98 6.97 8.11
N ALA A 180 15.26 7.31 7.04
CA ALA A 180 15.02 8.70 6.65
C ALA A 180 14.21 9.44 7.73
N PHE A 181 13.18 8.79 8.28
CA PHE A 181 12.37 9.31 9.37
C PHE A 181 13.19 9.55 10.64
N GLU A 182 14.00 8.59 11.09
CA GLU A 182 14.84 8.75 12.30
C GLU A 182 15.91 9.83 12.10
N LYS A 183 16.46 10.01 10.91
CA LYS A 183 17.39 11.12 10.61
C LYS A 183 16.72 12.49 10.76
N GLN A 184 15.43 12.59 10.56
CA GLN A 184 14.67 13.84 10.63
C GLN A 184 14.12 14.13 12.03
N TYR A 185 13.67 13.10 12.73
CA TYR A 185 12.92 13.22 14.00
C TYR A 185 13.57 12.49 15.18
N GLY A 186 14.54 11.63 14.92
CA GLY A 186 15.19 10.80 15.94
C GLY A 186 16.33 11.53 16.65
N ASP A 187 16.73 10.98 17.78
CA ASP A 187 17.97 11.30 18.43
C ASP A 187 19.15 10.50 17.83
N ARG A 188 20.37 10.76 18.32
CA ARG A 188 21.56 10.10 17.80
C ARG A 188 21.48 8.57 17.97
N GLU A 189 21.01 8.09 19.10
CA GLU A 189 20.89 6.65 19.40
C GLU A 189 19.86 5.98 18.46
N GLY A 190 18.68 6.57 18.29
CA GLY A 190 17.66 6.06 17.38
C GLY A 190 18.11 6.03 15.90
N ILE A 191 18.89 7.03 15.48
CA ILE A 191 19.48 7.05 14.12
C ILE A 191 20.49 5.92 13.94
N GLU A 192 21.41 5.74 14.93
CA GLU A 192 22.41 4.68 14.88
C GLU A 192 21.74 3.30 14.87
N ASP A 193 20.74 3.07 15.71
CA ASP A 193 19.96 1.82 15.76
C ASP A 193 19.23 1.53 14.42
N ALA A 194 18.60 2.53 13.82
CA ALA A 194 17.92 2.37 12.54
C ALA A 194 18.90 2.03 11.40
N ILE A 195 20.08 2.64 11.38
CA ILE A 195 21.13 2.36 10.40
C ILE A 195 21.68 0.94 10.59
N VAL A 196 21.94 0.53 11.83
CA VAL A 196 22.38 -0.82 12.16
C VAL A 196 21.33 -1.85 11.75
N GLY A 197 20.08 -1.61 12.08
CA GLY A 197 18.94 -2.47 11.68
C GLY A 197 18.87 -2.66 10.17
N LYS A 198 19.03 -1.57 9.39
CA LYS A 198 19.05 -1.64 7.92
C LYS A 198 20.23 -2.47 7.41
N ARG A 199 21.44 -2.28 7.97
CA ARG A 199 22.63 -3.05 7.56
C ARG A 199 22.48 -4.54 7.89
N ARG A 200 21.94 -4.87 9.07
CA ARG A 200 21.61 -6.25 9.44
C ARG A 200 20.67 -6.88 8.42
N PHE A 201 19.61 -6.17 8.07
CA PHE A 201 18.69 -6.63 7.03
C PHE A 201 19.39 -6.91 5.71
N GLN A 202 20.25 -6.01 5.24
CA GLN A 202 21.01 -6.18 3.99
C GLN A 202 21.92 -7.42 4.03
N TYR A 203 22.69 -7.60 5.11
CA TYR A 203 23.54 -8.77 5.25
C TYR A 203 22.74 -10.08 5.36
N GLU A 204 21.62 -10.10 6.07
CA GLU A 204 20.74 -11.28 6.12
C GLU A 204 20.24 -11.67 4.72
N GLU A 205 19.87 -10.70 3.89
CA GLU A 205 19.46 -10.95 2.51
C GLU A 205 20.63 -11.44 1.63
N GLU A 206 21.81 -10.87 1.78
CA GLU A 206 23.00 -11.29 1.04
C GLU A 206 23.42 -12.73 1.38
N VAL A 207 23.50 -13.08 2.66
CA VAL A 207 23.87 -14.44 3.10
C VAL A 207 22.76 -15.45 2.80
N ARG A 208 21.50 -15.04 2.74
CA ARG A 208 20.40 -15.90 2.30
C ARG A 208 20.46 -16.21 0.81
N LYS A 209 20.79 -15.21 -0.04
CA LYS A 209 20.93 -15.37 -1.49
C LYS A 209 22.17 -16.19 -1.87
N ASN A 210 23.27 -15.98 -1.18
CA ASN A 210 24.52 -16.69 -1.41
C ASN A 210 25.19 -17.11 -0.08
N PRO A 211 24.74 -18.24 0.52
CA PRO A 211 25.26 -18.72 1.81
C PRO A 211 26.75 -19.04 1.81
N LEU A 212 27.36 -19.27 0.65
CA LEU A 212 28.78 -19.61 0.49
C LEU A 212 29.68 -18.37 0.29
N ASN A 213 29.09 -17.17 0.28
CA ASN A 213 29.87 -15.94 0.12
C ASN A 213 30.54 -15.56 1.46
N TYR A 214 31.85 -15.79 1.51
CA TYR A 214 32.69 -15.50 2.65
C TYR A 214 32.68 -14.01 3.05
N ASP A 215 32.78 -13.11 2.09
CA ASP A 215 32.92 -11.68 2.36
C ASP A 215 31.66 -11.12 3.02
N SER A 216 30.46 -11.54 2.58
CA SER A 216 29.18 -11.12 3.19
C SER A 216 29.07 -11.58 4.65
N TRP A 217 29.49 -12.83 4.95
CA TRP A 217 29.53 -13.31 6.34
C TRP A 217 30.54 -12.55 7.19
N PHE A 218 31.70 -12.24 6.62
CA PHE A 218 32.76 -11.52 7.33
C PHE A 218 32.34 -10.10 7.69
N ASP A 219 31.71 -9.39 6.76
CA ASP A 219 31.21 -8.03 6.99
C ASP A 219 30.04 -8.02 7.96
N TYR A 220 29.17 -9.04 7.90
CA TYR A 220 28.09 -9.19 8.86
C TYR A 220 28.61 -9.43 10.28
N ILE A 221 29.60 -10.32 10.45
CA ILE A 221 30.25 -10.57 11.75
C ILE A 221 30.89 -9.28 12.27
N ARG A 222 31.60 -8.50 11.44
CA ARG A 222 32.20 -7.23 11.86
C ARG A 222 31.17 -6.23 12.35
N LEU A 223 30.01 -6.17 11.70
CA LEU A 223 28.92 -5.32 12.17
C LEU A 223 28.45 -5.76 13.55
N GLU A 224 28.19 -7.05 13.76
CA GLU A 224 27.72 -7.55 15.07
C GLU A 224 28.80 -7.42 16.16
N GLU A 225 30.09 -7.61 15.86
CA GLU A 225 31.19 -7.35 16.79
C GLU A 225 31.22 -5.89 17.28
N SER A 226 30.83 -4.93 16.39
CA SER A 226 30.85 -3.51 16.74
C SER A 226 29.64 -3.05 17.58
N VAL A 227 28.46 -3.68 17.41
CA VAL A 227 27.21 -3.18 17.99
C VAL A 227 26.30 -4.29 18.56
N GLY A 228 26.61 -5.55 18.34
CA GLY A 228 25.76 -6.67 18.72
C GLY A 228 25.94 -7.11 20.18
N SER A 229 24.95 -7.84 20.68
CA SER A 229 25.07 -8.56 21.95
C SER A 229 25.92 -9.82 21.76
N LYS A 230 26.57 -10.30 22.84
CA LYS A 230 27.37 -11.55 22.82
C LYS A 230 26.59 -12.75 22.24
N ALA A 231 25.30 -12.86 22.58
CA ALA A 231 24.46 -13.94 22.07
C ALA A 231 24.29 -13.87 20.55
N ARG A 232 24.06 -12.67 20.01
CA ARG A 232 23.88 -12.45 18.59
C ARG A 232 25.18 -12.61 17.79
N ILE A 233 26.30 -12.15 18.34
CA ILE A 233 27.61 -12.37 17.76
C ILE A 233 27.88 -13.88 17.61
N ARG A 234 27.61 -14.65 18.67
CA ARG A 234 27.72 -16.12 18.65
C ARG A 234 26.85 -16.74 17.56
N GLU A 235 25.59 -16.40 17.51
CA GLU A 235 24.63 -16.91 16.51
C GLU A 235 25.15 -16.70 15.07
N VAL A 236 25.62 -15.49 14.75
CA VAL A 236 26.11 -15.19 13.41
C VAL A 236 27.38 -15.97 13.08
N TYR A 237 28.31 -16.12 14.03
CA TYR A 237 29.50 -16.96 13.84
C TYR A 237 29.14 -18.43 13.59
N GLU A 238 28.25 -19.01 14.41
CA GLU A 238 27.82 -20.40 14.27
C GLU A 238 27.17 -20.65 12.91
N ARG A 239 26.32 -19.71 12.44
CA ARG A 239 25.71 -19.78 11.12
C ARG A 239 26.73 -19.65 10.00
N ALA A 240 27.71 -18.75 10.12
CA ALA A 240 28.78 -18.59 9.13
C ALA A 240 29.63 -19.87 9.03
N ILE A 241 30.02 -20.45 10.16
CA ILE A 241 30.80 -21.69 10.22
C ILE A 241 30.05 -22.87 9.62
N ALA A 242 28.73 -22.97 9.85
CA ALA A 242 27.89 -24.02 9.30
C ALA A 242 27.74 -23.96 7.76
N ASN A 243 27.84 -22.77 7.17
CA ASN A 243 27.64 -22.56 5.74
C ASN A 243 28.93 -22.51 4.92
N VAL A 244 30.04 -22.10 5.51
CA VAL A 244 31.32 -21.96 4.81
C VAL A 244 32.15 -23.25 4.91
N PRO A 245 32.69 -23.79 3.77
CA PRO A 245 33.48 -25.02 3.78
C PRO A 245 34.69 -24.93 4.70
N PRO A 246 34.97 -25.92 5.54
CA PRO A 246 36.05 -25.91 6.55
C PRO A 246 37.45 -25.70 5.95
N ALA A 247 37.66 -26.03 4.68
CA ALA A 247 38.98 -25.99 4.02
C ALA A 247 39.42 -24.55 3.70
N ALA A 248 38.52 -23.58 3.60
CA ALA A 248 38.83 -22.22 3.19
C ALA A 248 39.13 -21.27 4.35
N GLU A 249 38.70 -21.56 5.62
CA GLU A 249 38.53 -20.48 6.56
C GLU A 249 38.87 -20.76 8.03
N LYS A 250 40.14 -21.04 8.25
CA LYS A 250 40.73 -21.04 9.60
C LYS A 250 40.51 -19.72 10.35
N ARG A 251 40.31 -18.59 9.64
CA ARG A 251 40.19 -17.26 10.22
C ARG A 251 38.91 -17.08 11.03
N TYR A 252 37.78 -17.67 10.62
CA TYR A 252 36.53 -17.62 11.40
C TYR A 252 36.65 -18.41 12.69
N TRP A 253 37.18 -19.61 12.61
CA TRP A 253 37.43 -20.43 13.79
C TRP A 253 38.39 -19.77 14.77
N GLN A 254 39.46 -19.18 14.29
CA GLN A 254 40.40 -18.45 15.13
C GLN A 254 39.74 -17.27 15.84
N ARG A 255 38.97 -16.42 15.11
CA ARG A 255 38.26 -15.30 15.72
C ARG A 255 37.17 -15.74 16.70
N TYR A 256 36.41 -16.77 16.34
CA TYR A 256 35.38 -17.33 17.25
C TYR A 256 35.98 -17.85 18.54
N ILE A 257 37.14 -18.53 18.48
CA ILE A 257 37.85 -19.02 19.67
C ILE A 257 38.39 -17.87 20.52
N TYR A 258 38.89 -16.79 19.90
CA TYR A 258 39.37 -15.60 20.62
C TYR A 258 38.28 -14.79 21.32
N LEU A 259 37.02 -14.92 20.92
CA LEU A 259 35.86 -14.23 21.52
C LEU A 259 35.33 -14.95 22.77
N TRP A 260 35.80 -16.17 23.06
CA TRP A 260 35.45 -17.04 24.19
C TRP A 260 36.64 -17.37 25.06
#